data_42198d54671aa21a4be6beeb4329ba30
#
_entry.id   42198d54671aa21a4be6beeb4329ba30
#
_cell.length_a   1.000
_cell.length_b   1.000
_cell.length_c   1.000
_cell.angle_alpha   90.00
_cell.angle_beta   90.00
_cell.angle_gamma   90.00
#
_symmetry.space_group_name_H-M   'P 1'
#
loop_
_entity.id
_entity.type
_entity.pdbx_description
1 polymer ?
#
loop_
_entity_poly.entity_id
_entity_poly.type
_entity_poly.pdbx_seq_one_letter_code
_entity_poly.pdbx_strand_id
1 'polypeptide(L)'
;MNISRVSLLFTALCVVGTVQAVATAPAMPATAPDLDLAIAYYSKTMTPDGVTRESRYQETMLRRPGHVWNARVLPARAAQHEHGHEGGHRHGLNHGAMPRHVRFEGGTPRLAFVDARERAVIAIPATEFSNVDFDGSWERAFYLLEPRLLKTMTVTNRASPTPGARWHEREDKGVYQRVLWDPQRQIPLTMESGDKAGTFYRRVDVTARAGVAAAPWSKLQGYAQREYADFLD
;
A
#
# COMPACT_ATOMS: atom_id res chain seq x y z
N MET A 1 44.61 -31.80 -78.16
CA MET A 1 45.28 -31.08 -77.06
C MET A 1 44.16 -30.38 -76.24
N ASN A 2 43.62 -31.12 -75.24
CA ASN A 2 42.46 -30.72 -74.47
C ASN A 2 42.92 -30.15 -73.11
N ILE A 3 42.57 -28.95 -72.83
CA ILE A 3 42.82 -28.28 -71.55
C ILE A 3 41.48 -28.27 -70.75
N SER A 4 41.40 -29.14 -69.73
CA SER A 4 40.31 -29.22 -68.83
C SER A 4 40.37 -28.01 -67.81
N ARG A 5 39.29 -27.21 -67.75
CA ARG A 5 39.10 -26.17 -66.72
C ARG A 5 38.41 -26.80 -65.50
N VAL A 6 39.12 -26.81 -64.42
CA VAL A 6 38.56 -27.18 -63.09
C VAL A 6 37.94 -25.94 -62.49
N SER A 7 36.62 -25.94 -62.34
CA SER A 7 35.86 -24.88 -61.58
C SER A 7 35.81 -25.27 -60.13
N LEU A 8 36.45 -24.47 -59.23
CA LEU A 8 36.26 -24.53 -57.78
C LEU A 8 34.97 -23.75 -57.40
N LEU A 9 34.00 -24.49 -56.92
CA LEU A 9 32.84 -23.90 -56.22
C LEU A 9 33.23 -23.57 -54.76
N PHE A 10 33.24 -22.28 -54.41
CA PHE A 10 33.32 -21.84 -53.02
C PHE A 10 31.90 -21.79 -52.44
N THR A 11 31.59 -22.72 -51.55
CA THR A 11 30.33 -22.69 -50.80
C THR A 11 30.53 -21.80 -49.58
N ALA A 12 29.96 -20.59 -49.58
CA ALA A 12 29.97 -19.72 -48.42
C ALA A 12 28.90 -20.18 -47.42
N LEU A 13 29.34 -20.68 -46.27
CA LEU A 13 28.49 -21.08 -45.15
C LEU A 13 28.12 -19.81 -44.33
N CYS A 14 26.94 -19.29 -44.56
CA CYS A 14 26.37 -18.19 -43.72
C CYS A 14 25.93 -18.78 -42.38
N VAL A 15 26.71 -18.55 -41.32
CA VAL A 15 26.28 -18.80 -39.95
C VAL A 15 25.39 -17.65 -39.52
N VAL A 16 24.08 -17.88 -39.51
CA VAL A 16 23.10 -16.96 -38.94
C VAL A 16 23.15 -17.15 -37.42
N GLY A 17 23.88 -16.25 -36.75
CA GLY A 17 23.88 -16.17 -35.30
C GLY A 17 22.54 -15.60 -34.82
N THR A 18 21.70 -16.43 -34.19
CA THR A 18 20.52 -15.98 -33.48
C THR A 18 20.97 -15.28 -32.23
N VAL A 19 20.89 -13.94 -32.20
CA VAL A 19 21.02 -13.14 -30.99
C VAL A 19 19.77 -13.40 -30.16
N GLN A 20 19.87 -14.26 -29.16
CA GLN A 20 18.81 -14.38 -28.14
C GLN A 20 18.86 -13.10 -27.28
N ALA A 21 17.84 -12.28 -27.41
CA ALA A 21 17.59 -11.18 -26.49
C ALA A 21 17.32 -11.81 -25.10
N VAL A 22 18.32 -11.73 -24.23
CA VAL A 22 18.13 -12.04 -22.81
C VAL A 22 17.15 -10.99 -22.29
N ALA A 23 15.89 -11.40 -22.04
CA ALA A 23 14.91 -10.58 -21.37
C ALA A 23 15.49 -10.28 -19.98
N THR A 24 15.97 -9.06 -19.79
CA THR A 24 16.42 -8.57 -18.49
C THR A 24 15.18 -8.57 -17.59
N ALA A 25 15.16 -9.48 -16.61
CA ALA A 25 14.14 -9.45 -15.56
C ALA A 25 14.09 -8.03 -14.99
N PRO A 26 12.89 -7.44 -14.75
CA PRO A 26 12.79 -6.12 -14.17
C PRO A 26 13.61 -6.10 -12.89
N ALA A 27 14.60 -5.20 -12.83
CA ALA A 27 15.41 -5.00 -11.64
C ALA A 27 14.45 -4.76 -10.47
N MET A 28 14.54 -5.60 -9.45
CA MET A 28 13.81 -5.36 -8.20
C MET A 28 14.15 -3.94 -7.77
N PRO A 29 13.15 -3.08 -7.48
CA PRO A 29 13.41 -1.75 -6.98
C PRO A 29 14.31 -1.86 -5.75
N ALA A 30 15.27 -0.96 -5.63
CA ALA A 30 16.15 -0.88 -4.46
C ALA A 30 15.30 -1.10 -3.21
N THR A 31 15.69 -2.05 -2.37
CA THR A 31 14.91 -2.50 -1.21
C THR A 31 14.48 -1.27 -0.41
N ALA A 32 13.18 -1.02 -0.37
CA ALA A 32 12.64 0.11 0.38
C ALA A 32 13.02 -0.06 1.86
N PRO A 33 13.44 1.02 2.55
CA PRO A 33 13.91 0.92 3.94
C PRO A 33 12.78 0.48 4.88
N ASP A 34 13.17 -0.16 5.99
CA ASP A 34 12.30 -0.42 7.12
C ASP A 34 11.84 0.91 7.71
N LEU A 35 10.54 1.05 7.95
CA LEU A 35 9.97 2.28 8.48
C LEU A 35 8.89 1.99 9.52
N ASP A 36 8.89 2.85 10.54
CA ASP A 36 7.77 3.02 11.45
C ASP A 36 7.16 4.39 11.17
N LEU A 37 5.87 4.42 10.86
CA LEU A 37 5.16 5.61 10.42
C LEU A 37 4.02 5.95 11.37
N ALA A 38 3.79 7.25 11.55
CA ALA A 38 2.53 7.80 12.05
C ALA A 38 1.80 8.43 10.86
N ILE A 39 0.54 8.10 10.67
CA ILE A 39 -0.27 8.54 9.55
C ILE A 39 -1.51 9.24 10.10
N ALA A 40 -1.70 10.50 9.72
CA ALA A 40 -2.88 11.28 10.09
C ALA A 40 -3.79 11.45 8.87
N TYR A 41 -5.05 11.11 9.04
CA TYR A 41 -6.08 11.22 8.00
C TYR A 41 -7.06 12.33 8.35
N TYR A 42 -7.39 13.13 7.36
CA TYR A 42 -8.46 14.13 7.42
C TYR A 42 -9.30 14.03 6.15
N SER A 43 -10.61 14.07 6.32
CA SER A 43 -11.54 14.22 5.20
C SER A 43 -12.66 15.18 5.56
N LYS A 44 -13.11 15.92 4.54
CA LYS A 44 -14.28 16.79 4.57
C LYS A 44 -15.10 16.51 3.32
N THR A 45 -16.39 16.29 3.48
CA THR A 45 -17.31 16.06 2.36
C THR A 45 -18.59 16.85 2.63
N MET A 46 -19.07 17.56 1.62
CA MET A 46 -20.37 18.25 1.65
C MET A 46 -21.38 17.34 0.92
N THR A 47 -22.45 17.01 1.61
CA THR A 47 -23.55 16.24 1.03
C THR A 47 -24.42 17.12 0.13
N PRO A 48 -25.24 16.56 -0.78
CA PRO A 48 -26.11 17.35 -1.67
C PRO A 48 -27.09 18.28 -0.96
N ASP A 49 -27.50 17.95 0.26
CA ASP A 49 -28.33 18.76 1.16
C ASP A 49 -27.54 19.84 1.93
N GLY A 50 -26.25 20.03 1.60
CA GLY A 50 -25.41 21.10 2.17
C GLY A 50 -24.78 20.76 3.53
N VAL A 51 -25.01 19.57 4.07
CA VAL A 51 -24.38 19.15 5.34
C VAL A 51 -22.91 18.83 5.13
N THR A 52 -22.05 19.43 5.94
CA THR A 52 -20.62 19.12 5.95
C THR A 52 -20.33 18.00 6.95
N ARG A 53 -19.67 16.96 6.48
CA ARG A 53 -19.14 15.87 7.31
C ARG A 53 -17.63 15.92 7.34
N GLU A 54 -17.06 15.89 8.53
CA GLU A 54 -15.60 15.81 8.73
C GLU A 54 -15.24 14.54 9.48
N SER A 55 -14.11 13.96 9.09
CA SER A 55 -13.54 12.81 9.78
C SER A 55 -12.03 13.01 9.98
N ARG A 56 -11.55 12.65 11.18
CA ARG A 56 -10.13 12.69 11.54
C ARG A 56 -9.76 11.45 12.31
N TYR A 57 -8.69 10.81 11.90
CA TYR A 57 -8.14 9.68 12.65
C TYR A 57 -6.64 9.51 12.39
N GLN A 58 -6.02 8.67 13.18
CA GLN A 58 -4.61 8.36 13.07
C GLN A 58 -4.38 6.85 13.05
N GLU A 59 -3.32 6.46 12.36
CA GLU A 59 -2.82 5.08 12.33
C GLU A 59 -1.31 5.06 12.57
N THR A 60 -0.84 3.96 13.07
CA THR A 60 0.58 3.60 13.01
C THR A 60 0.76 2.55 11.93
N MET A 61 1.87 2.62 11.23
CA MET A 61 2.24 1.61 10.23
C MET A 61 3.68 1.18 10.45
N LEU A 62 3.90 -0.13 10.46
CA LEU A 62 5.23 -0.71 10.37
C LEU A 62 5.40 -1.34 9.00
N ARG A 63 6.47 -0.95 8.30
CA ARG A 63 6.85 -1.49 7.01
C ARG A 63 8.16 -2.24 7.13
N ARG A 64 8.16 -3.51 6.75
CA ARG A 64 9.34 -4.39 6.67
C ARG A 64 9.29 -5.19 5.37
N PRO A 65 10.39 -5.80 4.90
CA PRO A 65 10.37 -6.65 3.73
C PRO A 65 9.27 -7.70 3.82
N GLY A 66 8.35 -7.69 2.85
CA GLY A 66 7.23 -8.62 2.79
C GLY A 66 6.12 -8.43 3.83
N HIS A 67 6.20 -7.41 4.69
CA HIS A 67 5.22 -7.19 5.77
C HIS A 67 4.82 -5.72 5.91
N VAL A 68 3.52 -5.50 6.08
CA VAL A 68 2.93 -4.22 6.48
C VAL A 68 1.97 -4.46 7.63
N TRP A 69 2.15 -3.71 8.70
CA TRP A 69 1.27 -3.75 9.86
C TRP A 69 0.69 -2.37 10.10
N ASN A 70 -0.64 -2.26 10.05
CA ASN A 70 -1.36 -1.03 10.36
C ASN A 70 -2.18 -1.22 11.62
N ALA A 71 -2.17 -0.22 12.50
CA ALA A 71 -3.02 -0.20 13.68
C ALA A 71 -3.62 1.19 13.88
N ARG A 72 -4.92 1.25 14.11
CA ARG A 72 -5.63 2.49 14.42
C ARG A 72 -5.22 3.00 15.80
N VAL A 73 -4.99 4.30 15.93
CA VAL A 73 -4.79 4.95 17.23
C VAL A 73 -6.17 5.25 17.80
N LEU A 74 -6.59 4.48 18.78
CA LEU A 74 -7.87 4.66 19.44
C LEU A 74 -7.74 5.71 20.56
N PRO A 75 -8.74 6.58 20.78
CA PRO A 75 -8.78 7.46 21.93
C PRO A 75 -8.76 6.64 23.24
N ALA A 76 -8.06 7.13 24.26
CA ALA A 76 -7.92 6.42 25.54
C ALA A 76 -9.26 5.99 26.18
N ARG A 77 -10.32 6.80 25.99
CA ARG A 77 -11.67 6.47 26.46
C ARG A 77 -12.31 5.30 25.69
N ALA A 78 -12.07 5.19 24.39
CA ALA A 78 -12.60 4.07 23.60
C ALA A 78 -11.96 2.74 23.99
N ALA A 79 -10.69 2.75 24.36
CA ALA A 79 -9.99 1.56 24.86
C ALA A 79 -10.51 1.06 26.23
N GLN A 80 -11.18 1.93 27.01
CA GLN A 80 -11.71 1.58 28.33
C GLN A 80 -13.17 1.09 28.30
N HIS A 81 -13.96 1.46 27.29
CA HIS A 81 -15.38 1.09 27.21
C HIS A 81 -15.65 -0.30 26.60
N GLU A 82 -14.63 -1.02 26.12
CA GLU A 82 -14.79 -2.41 25.67
C GLU A 82 -14.98 -3.41 26.85
N HIS A 83 -15.03 -2.95 28.11
CA HIS A 83 -15.10 -3.83 29.28
C HIS A 83 -16.50 -4.07 29.84
N GLY A 84 -17.58 -3.67 29.18
CA GLY A 84 -18.86 -3.63 29.88
C GLY A 84 -20.12 -3.96 29.12
N HIS A 85 -20.16 -4.98 28.26
CA HIS A 85 -21.43 -5.59 27.83
C HIS A 85 -21.29 -7.11 27.70
N GLU A 86 -21.44 -7.79 28.83
CA GLU A 86 -21.95 -9.16 28.86
C GLU A 86 -23.42 -9.14 28.43
N GLY A 87 -23.69 -9.39 27.17
CA GLY A 87 -25.03 -9.38 26.59
C GLY A 87 -25.00 -9.73 25.11
N GLY A 88 -24.86 -10.96 24.83
CA GLY A 88 -25.35 -11.80 23.74
C GLY A 88 -25.76 -11.21 22.39
N HIS A 89 -24.94 -10.41 21.71
CA HIS A 89 -24.95 -10.36 20.26
C HIS A 89 -23.49 -10.34 19.81
N ARG A 90 -23.05 -11.36 19.09
CA ARG A 90 -21.79 -11.34 18.34
C ARG A 90 -21.91 -10.20 17.34
N HIS A 91 -21.42 -9.03 17.72
CA HIS A 91 -21.27 -7.92 16.79
C HIS A 91 -20.28 -8.38 15.71
N GLY A 92 -20.65 -8.17 14.45
CA GLY A 92 -19.78 -8.49 13.32
C GLY A 92 -18.38 -7.93 13.52
N LEU A 93 -17.40 -8.51 12.87
CA LEU A 93 -15.98 -8.19 12.98
C LEU A 93 -15.75 -6.66 12.87
N ASN A 94 -15.34 -6.02 13.98
CA ASN A 94 -14.98 -4.62 13.95
C ASN A 94 -13.56 -4.44 13.38
N HIS A 95 -13.43 -4.71 12.08
CA HIS A 95 -12.15 -4.60 11.37
C HIS A 95 -11.53 -3.20 11.42
N GLY A 96 -12.34 -2.14 11.63
CA GLY A 96 -11.84 -0.77 11.75
C GLY A 96 -11.03 -0.49 13.02
N ALA A 97 -11.18 -1.30 14.07
CA ALA A 97 -10.44 -1.18 15.33
C ALA A 97 -9.27 -2.16 15.44
N MET A 98 -9.29 -3.24 14.68
CA MET A 98 -8.25 -4.28 14.76
C MET A 98 -7.00 -3.90 13.96
N PRO A 99 -5.80 -4.26 14.45
CA PRO A 99 -4.59 -4.22 13.64
C PRO A 99 -4.73 -5.07 12.39
N ARG A 100 -4.27 -4.54 11.28
CA ARG A 100 -4.25 -5.18 9.96
C ARG A 100 -2.82 -5.59 9.61
N HIS A 101 -2.62 -6.84 9.26
CA HIS A 101 -1.35 -7.39 8.80
C HIS A 101 -1.47 -7.80 7.33
N VAL A 102 -0.77 -7.11 6.45
CA VAL A 102 -0.64 -7.48 5.04
C VAL A 102 0.73 -8.12 4.83
N ARG A 103 0.76 -9.31 4.26
CA ARG A 103 1.97 -10.05 3.92
C ARG A 103 2.05 -10.25 2.41
N PHE A 104 3.25 -10.21 1.85
CA PHE A 104 3.46 -10.53 0.45
C PHE A 104 4.08 -11.91 0.32
N GLU A 105 3.30 -12.89 -0.09
CA GLU A 105 3.67 -14.30 -0.15
C GLU A 105 3.32 -14.89 -1.51
N GLY A 106 4.27 -15.56 -2.13
CA GLY A 106 4.04 -16.21 -3.43
C GLY A 106 3.58 -15.24 -4.54
N GLY A 107 4.03 -13.96 -4.50
CA GLY A 107 3.65 -12.96 -5.49
C GLY A 107 2.29 -12.30 -5.26
N THR A 108 1.61 -12.62 -4.17
CA THR A 108 0.27 -12.09 -3.86
C THR A 108 0.18 -11.54 -2.44
N PRO A 109 -0.62 -10.47 -2.19
CA PRO A 109 -0.89 -10.00 -0.85
C PRO A 109 -1.81 -10.98 -0.10
N ARG A 110 -1.49 -11.20 1.18
CA ARG A 110 -2.30 -11.92 2.15
C ARG A 110 -2.70 -10.95 3.25
N LEU A 111 -3.98 -10.89 3.55
CA LEU A 111 -4.54 -10.00 4.55
C LEU A 111 -5.03 -10.79 5.76
N ALA A 112 -4.70 -10.31 6.95
CA ALA A 112 -5.29 -10.79 8.19
C ALA A 112 -5.57 -9.62 9.14
N PHE A 113 -6.61 -9.74 9.96
CA PHE A 113 -6.80 -8.91 11.14
C PHE A 113 -6.33 -9.67 12.39
N VAL A 114 -5.90 -8.92 13.38
CA VAL A 114 -5.42 -9.51 14.63
C VAL A 114 -6.28 -9.02 15.78
N ASP A 115 -6.98 -9.97 16.40
CA ASP A 115 -7.66 -9.75 17.66
C ASP A 115 -6.70 -10.09 18.82
N ALA A 116 -6.15 -9.06 19.43
CA ALA A 116 -5.22 -9.24 20.56
C ALA A 116 -5.95 -9.72 21.83
N ARG A 117 -7.25 -9.42 21.97
CA ARG A 117 -8.07 -9.81 23.12
C ARG A 117 -8.39 -11.30 23.08
N GLU A 118 -8.89 -11.76 21.93
CA GLU A 118 -9.22 -13.16 21.70
C GLU A 118 -8.00 -14.01 21.33
N ARG A 119 -6.83 -13.38 21.18
CA ARG A 119 -5.60 -14.01 20.70
C ARG A 119 -5.85 -14.78 19.40
N ALA A 120 -6.49 -14.12 18.46
CA ALA A 120 -6.85 -14.71 17.18
C ALA A 120 -6.23 -13.92 16.01
N VAL A 121 -5.86 -14.65 14.96
CA VAL A 121 -5.50 -14.12 13.64
C VAL A 121 -6.60 -14.54 12.68
N ILE A 122 -7.26 -13.56 12.09
CA ILE A 122 -8.43 -13.75 11.22
C ILE A 122 -7.97 -13.55 9.78
N ALA A 123 -7.86 -14.63 9.02
CA ALA A 123 -7.47 -14.59 7.63
C ALA A 123 -8.63 -14.08 6.77
N ILE A 124 -8.34 -13.10 5.89
CA ILE A 124 -9.33 -12.55 4.97
C ILE A 124 -9.07 -13.11 3.57
N PRO A 125 -10.00 -13.86 2.97
CA PRO A 125 -9.84 -14.34 1.61
C PRO A 125 -9.90 -13.19 0.60
N ALA A 126 -9.26 -13.36 -0.54
CA ALA A 126 -9.17 -12.30 -1.55
C ALA A 126 -10.54 -11.83 -2.08
N THR A 127 -11.54 -12.71 -2.06
CA THR A 127 -12.92 -12.40 -2.44
C THR A 127 -13.60 -11.39 -1.49
N GLU A 128 -13.10 -11.28 -0.26
CA GLU A 128 -13.67 -10.42 0.79
C GLU A 128 -12.89 -9.12 1.00
N PHE A 129 -11.82 -8.88 0.24
CA PHE A 129 -10.98 -7.69 0.40
C PHE A 129 -11.77 -6.39 0.31
N SER A 130 -12.73 -6.28 -0.61
CA SER A 130 -13.58 -5.10 -0.75
C SER A 130 -14.48 -4.83 0.46
N ASN A 131 -14.89 -5.88 1.18
CA ASN A 131 -15.75 -5.77 2.37
C ASN A 131 -15.00 -5.25 3.60
N VAL A 132 -13.67 -5.22 3.52
CA VAL A 132 -12.78 -4.76 4.60
C VAL A 132 -11.87 -3.60 4.17
N ASP A 133 -12.30 -2.83 3.17
CA ASP A 133 -11.58 -1.65 2.64
C ASP A 133 -10.13 -1.96 2.22
N PHE A 134 -9.90 -3.13 1.63
CA PHE A 134 -8.63 -3.49 1.03
C PHE A 134 -8.81 -3.77 -0.47
N ASP A 135 -8.03 -3.11 -1.32
CA ASP A 135 -8.12 -3.21 -2.77
C ASP A 135 -7.25 -4.32 -3.37
N GLY A 136 -6.57 -5.09 -2.53
CA GLY A 136 -5.66 -6.15 -2.97
C GLY A 136 -4.31 -5.65 -3.49
N SER A 137 -4.03 -4.35 -3.44
CA SER A 137 -2.75 -3.80 -3.91
C SER A 137 -1.68 -3.87 -2.82
N TRP A 138 -0.67 -4.74 -3.06
CA TRP A 138 0.53 -4.74 -2.23
C TRP A 138 1.26 -3.41 -2.27
N GLU A 139 1.40 -2.81 -3.44
CA GLU A 139 2.10 -1.54 -3.62
C GLU A 139 1.44 -0.42 -2.81
N ARG A 140 0.10 -0.35 -2.85
CA ARG A 140 -0.63 0.65 -2.06
C ARG A 140 -0.53 0.39 -0.56
N ALA A 141 -0.55 -0.86 -0.14
CA ALA A 141 -0.32 -1.21 1.26
C ALA A 141 1.10 -0.83 1.71
N PHE A 142 2.11 -1.10 0.88
CA PHE A 142 3.52 -0.96 1.23
C PHE A 142 4.06 0.47 1.10
N TYR A 143 3.66 1.18 0.03
CA TYR A 143 4.11 2.54 -0.29
C TYR A 143 3.07 3.62 0.05
N LEU A 144 1.88 3.26 0.56
CA LEU A 144 0.70 4.13 0.80
C LEU A 144 0.07 4.67 -0.49
N LEU A 145 0.68 4.47 -1.63
CA LEU A 145 0.17 4.74 -2.97
C LEU A 145 0.84 3.80 -3.97
N GLU A 146 0.29 3.68 -5.16
CA GLU A 146 0.97 2.99 -6.25
C GLU A 146 2.04 3.89 -6.86
N PRO A 147 3.34 3.53 -6.82
CA PRO A 147 4.42 4.39 -7.33
C PRO A 147 4.25 4.77 -8.82
N ARG A 148 3.57 3.92 -9.61
CA ARG A 148 3.24 4.22 -11.01
C ARG A 148 2.33 5.45 -11.16
N LEU A 149 1.53 5.79 -10.14
CA LEU A 149 0.69 6.98 -10.16
C LEU A 149 1.53 8.25 -10.30
N LEU A 150 2.69 8.32 -9.65
CA LEU A 150 3.58 9.48 -9.72
C LEU A 150 4.05 9.77 -11.14
N LYS A 151 4.17 8.75 -12.01
CA LYS A 151 4.55 8.91 -13.42
C LYS A 151 3.47 9.61 -14.24
N THR A 152 2.23 9.64 -13.77
CA THR A 152 1.10 10.31 -14.42
C THR A 152 0.88 11.73 -13.91
N MET A 153 1.70 12.19 -12.99
CA MET A 153 1.62 13.49 -12.35
C MET A 153 2.79 14.38 -12.79
N THR A 154 2.58 15.69 -12.81
CA THR A 154 3.62 16.67 -13.11
C THR A 154 4.38 17.01 -11.84
N VAL A 155 5.72 16.99 -11.92
CA VAL A 155 6.58 17.50 -10.84
C VAL A 155 6.51 19.02 -10.86
N THR A 156 6.20 19.63 -9.72
CA THR A 156 6.07 21.09 -9.60
C THR A 156 7.18 21.71 -8.75
N ASN A 157 7.37 23.02 -8.88
CA ASN A 157 8.34 23.80 -8.11
C ASN A 157 7.78 24.26 -6.76
N ARG A 158 6.65 23.70 -6.31
CA ARG A 158 6.09 24.01 -4.99
C ARG A 158 7.13 23.72 -3.90
N ALA A 159 7.30 24.64 -2.95
CA ALA A 159 8.27 24.48 -1.87
C ALA A 159 7.99 23.21 -1.05
N SER A 160 9.05 22.44 -0.81
CA SER A 160 9.01 21.26 0.04
C SER A 160 9.62 21.57 1.40
N PRO A 161 8.95 21.23 2.52
CA PRO A 161 9.54 21.36 3.85
C PRO A 161 10.62 20.31 4.13
N THR A 162 10.72 19.28 3.27
CA THR A 162 11.66 18.16 3.44
C THR A 162 12.67 18.16 2.29
N PRO A 163 13.98 18.22 2.58
CA PRO A 163 15.01 18.13 1.55
C PRO A 163 14.88 16.86 0.71
N GLY A 164 14.98 17.00 -0.62
CA GLY A 164 14.89 15.89 -1.57
C GLY A 164 13.49 15.43 -1.91
N ALA A 165 12.47 15.74 -1.10
CA ALA A 165 11.08 15.45 -1.45
C ALA A 165 10.55 16.46 -2.47
N ARG A 166 9.69 15.97 -3.38
CA ARG A 166 9.14 16.78 -4.48
C ARG A 166 7.62 16.64 -4.55
N TRP A 167 6.96 17.74 -4.90
CA TRP A 167 5.54 17.73 -5.19
C TRP A 167 5.26 17.18 -6.58
N HIS A 168 4.32 16.25 -6.65
CA HIS A 168 3.71 15.72 -7.85
C HIS A 168 2.24 16.12 -7.84
N GLU A 169 1.76 16.72 -8.92
CA GLU A 169 0.40 17.25 -8.99
C GLU A 169 -0.26 16.86 -10.30
N ARG A 170 -1.55 16.58 -10.25
CA ARG A 170 -2.40 16.45 -11.42
C ARG A 170 -3.78 17.03 -11.13
N GLU A 171 -4.42 17.47 -12.18
CA GLU A 171 -5.80 17.91 -12.18
C GLU A 171 -6.53 17.27 -13.36
N ASP A 172 -7.71 16.74 -13.12
CA ASP A 172 -8.60 16.23 -14.16
C ASP A 172 -10.04 16.56 -13.78
N LYS A 173 -10.77 17.20 -14.72
CA LYS A 173 -12.19 17.57 -14.57
C LYS A 173 -12.52 18.30 -13.25
N GLY A 174 -11.63 19.20 -12.84
CA GLY A 174 -11.80 20.00 -11.61
C GLY A 174 -11.46 19.28 -10.32
N VAL A 175 -11.02 18.02 -10.39
CA VAL A 175 -10.48 17.26 -9.24
C VAL A 175 -8.97 17.33 -9.28
N TYR A 176 -8.36 17.78 -8.20
CA TYR A 176 -6.92 17.80 -8.07
C TYR A 176 -6.42 16.71 -7.13
N GLN A 177 -5.20 16.24 -7.40
CA GLN A 177 -4.43 15.35 -6.56
C GLN A 177 -3.01 15.89 -6.45
N ARG A 178 -2.46 15.91 -5.24
CA ARG A 178 -1.11 16.35 -4.93
C ARG A 178 -0.44 15.38 -4.00
N VAL A 179 0.81 15.06 -4.28
CA VAL A 179 1.62 14.14 -3.49
C VAL A 179 2.98 14.76 -3.25
N LEU A 180 3.36 14.95 -2.00
CA LEU A 180 4.74 15.24 -1.64
C LEU A 180 5.45 13.90 -1.44
N TRP A 181 6.29 13.53 -2.39
CA TRP A 181 6.97 12.24 -2.41
C TRP A 181 8.41 12.32 -1.89
N ASP A 182 8.75 11.45 -0.95
CA ASP A 182 10.13 11.24 -0.49
C ASP A 182 10.74 10.03 -1.23
N PRO A 183 11.66 10.25 -2.18
CA PRO A 183 12.26 9.16 -2.95
C PRO A 183 13.22 8.30 -2.14
N GLN A 184 13.79 8.80 -1.05
CA GLN A 184 14.72 8.05 -0.20
C GLN A 184 13.97 7.04 0.67
N ARG A 185 12.85 7.46 1.25
CA ARG A 185 11.99 6.60 2.06
C ARG A 185 10.97 5.83 1.22
N GLN A 186 10.77 6.23 -0.03
CA GLN A 186 9.76 5.67 -0.95
C GLN A 186 8.37 5.70 -0.30
N ILE A 187 7.97 6.87 0.20
CA ILE A 187 6.65 7.14 0.78
C ILE A 187 6.17 8.55 0.40
N PRO A 188 4.86 8.78 0.35
CA PRO A 188 4.31 10.12 0.40
C PRO A 188 4.48 10.70 1.81
N LEU A 189 4.91 11.95 1.92
CA LEU A 189 4.89 12.69 3.18
C LEU A 189 3.55 13.41 3.36
N THR A 190 2.93 13.82 2.27
CA THR A 190 1.59 14.40 2.24
C THR A 190 0.90 13.95 0.96
N MET A 191 -0.36 13.57 1.08
CA MET A 191 -1.28 13.38 -0.04
C MET A 191 -2.49 14.27 0.15
N GLU A 192 -2.86 15.03 -0.89
CA GLU A 192 -4.05 15.88 -0.90
C GLU A 192 -4.90 15.55 -2.12
N SER A 193 -6.20 15.53 -1.95
CA SER A 193 -7.15 15.50 -3.05
C SER A 193 -8.38 16.32 -2.71
N GLY A 194 -8.95 16.94 -3.71
CA GLY A 194 -10.15 17.75 -3.54
C GLY A 194 -10.68 18.20 -4.89
N ASP A 195 -11.83 18.85 -4.88
CA ASP A 195 -12.38 19.48 -6.07
C ASP A 195 -12.35 21.02 -5.95
N LYS A 196 -12.44 21.68 -7.10
CA LYS A 196 -12.49 23.15 -7.14
C LYS A 196 -13.80 23.72 -6.59
N ALA A 197 -14.85 22.93 -6.55
CA ALA A 197 -16.14 23.31 -5.99
C ALA A 197 -16.15 23.26 -4.46
N GLY A 198 -15.14 22.62 -3.85
CA GLY A 198 -15.03 22.50 -2.39
C GLY A 198 -16.00 21.48 -1.80
N THR A 199 -16.56 20.57 -2.62
CA THR A 199 -17.52 19.57 -2.16
C THR A 199 -16.84 18.43 -1.42
N PHE A 200 -15.56 18.18 -1.71
CA PHE A 200 -14.74 17.26 -0.91
C PHE A 200 -13.29 17.73 -0.79
N TYR A 201 -12.67 17.35 0.29
CA TYR A 201 -11.24 17.48 0.53
C TYR A 201 -10.76 16.31 1.37
N ARG A 202 -9.63 15.73 0.99
CA ARG A 202 -8.94 14.68 1.74
C ARG A 202 -7.48 15.03 1.88
N ARG A 203 -6.93 14.76 3.06
CA ARG A 203 -5.51 14.93 3.35
C ARG A 203 -5.01 13.77 4.18
N VAL A 204 -3.82 13.29 3.81
CA VAL A 204 -3.07 12.29 4.56
C VAL A 204 -1.68 12.84 4.80
N ASP A 205 -1.28 12.95 6.06
CA ASP A 205 0.07 13.34 6.45
C ASP A 205 0.79 12.14 7.04
N VAL A 206 2.02 11.89 6.57
CA VAL A 206 2.84 10.75 6.96
C VAL A 206 4.12 11.24 7.59
N THR A 207 4.41 10.76 8.79
CA THR A 207 5.62 11.08 9.55
C THR A 207 6.39 9.81 9.87
N ALA A 208 7.66 9.74 9.46
CA ALA A 208 8.55 8.67 9.88
C ALA A 208 8.92 8.85 11.35
N ARG A 209 8.75 7.80 12.16
CA ARG A 209 9.11 7.79 13.58
C ARG A 209 10.58 7.41 13.72
N ALA A 210 11.22 7.88 14.77
CA ALA A 210 12.58 7.49 15.09
C ALA A 210 12.63 6.05 15.63
N GLY A 211 13.67 5.31 15.20
CA GLY A 211 13.85 3.92 15.57
C GLY A 211 13.00 2.94 14.77
N VAL A 212 13.22 1.66 15.02
CA VAL A 212 12.50 0.56 14.40
C VAL A 212 11.97 -0.33 15.52
N ALA A 213 10.64 -0.34 15.70
CA ALA A 213 10.00 -1.17 16.69
C ALA A 213 10.13 -2.66 16.35
N ALA A 214 10.08 -3.51 17.38
CA ALA A 214 9.98 -4.95 17.18
C ALA A 214 8.69 -5.28 16.42
N ALA A 215 8.79 -6.22 15.47
CA ALA A 215 7.69 -6.62 14.62
C ALA A 215 6.54 -7.23 15.45
N PRO A 216 5.32 -6.65 15.45
CA PRO A 216 4.21 -7.16 16.24
C PRO A 216 3.82 -8.60 15.90
N TRP A 217 3.99 -8.98 14.64
CA TRP A 217 3.67 -10.33 14.18
C TRP A 217 4.57 -11.43 14.75
N SER A 218 5.75 -11.09 15.28
CA SER A 218 6.58 -12.06 16.02
C SER A 218 5.93 -12.58 17.31
N LYS A 219 4.93 -11.85 17.83
CA LYS A 219 4.19 -12.20 19.04
C LYS A 219 2.91 -13.00 18.76
N LEU A 220 2.61 -13.29 17.52
CA LEU A 220 1.39 -14.01 17.13
C LEU A 220 1.53 -15.53 17.23
N GLN A 221 2.68 -16.02 17.67
CA GLN A 221 2.85 -17.45 17.94
C GLN A 221 1.85 -17.90 19.03
N GLY A 222 1.10 -18.97 18.75
CA GLY A 222 0.08 -19.48 19.65
C GLY A 222 -1.26 -18.74 19.61
N TYR A 223 -1.45 -17.81 18.68
CA TYR A 223 -2.78 -17.24 18.38
C TYR A 223 -3.59 -18.25 17.57
N ALA A 224 -4.90 -18.32 17.88
CA ALA A 224 -5.83 -19.13 17.10
C ALA A 224 -5.93 -18.60 15.67
N GLN A 225 -5.93 -19.50 14.70
CA GLN A 225 -6.18 -19.14 13.30
C GLN A 225 -7.68 -19.27 13.04
N ARG A 226 -8.30 -18.19 12.57
CA ARG A 226 -9.74 -18.15 12.25
C ARG A 226 -9.94 -17.68 10.82
N GLU A 227 -11.06 -18.05 10.23
CA GLU A 227 -11.47 -17.57 8.92
C GLU A 227 -12.47 -16.42 9.06
N TYR A 228 -12.53 -15.56 8.06
CA TYR A 228 -13.46 -14.41 8.03
C TYR A 228 -14.92 -14.88 8.07
N ALA A 229 -15.22 -16.02 7.45
CA ALA A 229 -16.56 -16.63 7.46
C ALA A 229 -17.10 -16.90 8.88
N ASP A 230 -16.22 -17.15 9.86
CA ASP A 230 -16.63 -17.38 11.26
C ASP A 230 -17.29 -16.16 11.92
N PHE A 231 -17.26 -14.99 11.25
CA PHE A 231 -17.74 -13.70 11.76
C PHE A 231 -18.88 -13.10 10.92
N LEU A 232 -19.37 -13.82 9.90
CA LEU A 232 -20.44 -13.36 9.01
C LEU A 232 -21.84 -13.82 9.44
N ASP A 233 -21.95 -14.71 10.46
CA ASP A 233 -23.20 -15.28 10.98
C ASP A 233 -23.81 -14.46 12.12
#